data_ab88836e36aab5560717da391c53cf6f
#
_entry.id   ab88836e36aab5560717da391c53cf6f
#
_cell.length_a   1.000
_cell.length_b   1.000
_cell.length_c   1.000
_cell.angle_alpha   90.00
_cell.angle_beta   90.00
_cell.angle_gamma   90.00
#
_symmetry.space_group_name_H-M   'P 1'
#
loop_
_entity.id
_entity.type
_entity.pdbx_description
1 polymer ?
#
loop_
_entity_poly.entity_id
_entity_poly.type
_entity_poly.pdbx_seq_one_letter_code
_entity_poly.pdbx_strand_id
1 'polypeptide(L)'
;MMSTELFWTRVGVYNETMWPLVMAMTVAAALLTYRVFFTPGARTDLWMKAFLSFAFAWNGIVFFLVSVRNPISTFTGVPLFILVSLLFAVDIRAKKTHFQLPEAAWKKGLTVFWIALVFLYPLVGWPLGHVYPRTLLPMFPCPLTVFAIALVAAAVPNVDRRIFVLLLPWALMALPKCFGALDCYEDCILFASGVYGLVELVRNWRARRVAAREELPVQREIAG
;
A
#
# COMPACT_ATOMS: atom_id res chain seq x y z
N MET A 1 15.51 -20.61 7.47
CA MET A 1 14.39 -20.01 6.69
C MET A 1 13.11 -20.75 6.99
N MET A 2 11.95 -20.09 6.95
CA MET A 2 10.66 -20.76 7.05
C MET A 2 10.38 -21.54 5.76
N SER A 3 9.87 -22.79 5.86
CA SER A 3 9.48 -23.56 4.68
C SER A 3 8.20 -23.00 4.06
N THR A 4 8.01 -23.21 2.75
CA THR A 4 6.80 -22.81 2.02
C THR A 4 5.54 -23.39 2.65
N GLU A 5 5.55 -24.69 2.99
CA GLU A 5 4.41 -25.38 3.61
C GLU A 5 4.04 -24.76 4.97
N LEU A 6 5.03 -24.44 5.82
CA LEU A 6 4.77 -23.82 7.11
C LEU A 6 4.20 -22.40 6.94
N PHE A 7 4.66 -21.65 5.93
CA PHE A 7 4.12 -20.33 5.61
C PHE A 7 2.63 -20.42 5.27
N TRP A 8 2.27 -21.27 4.31
CA TRP A 8 0.87 -21.41 3.87
C TRP A 8 -0.03 -22.00 4.94
N THR A 9 0.50 -22.90 5.79
CA THR A 9 -0.24 -23.40 6.96
C THR A 9 -0.57 -22.28 7.93
N ARG A 10 0.38 -21.39 8.24
CA ARG A 10 0.14 -20.25 9.13
C ARG A 10 -0.80 -19.20 8.51
N VAL A 11 -0.70 -18.98 7.20
CA VAL A 11 -1.66 -18.16 6.45
C VAL A 11 -3.06 -18.76 6.56
N GLY A 12 -3.21 -20.06 6.40
CA GLY A 12 -4.49 -20.77 6.54
C GLY A 12 -5.11 -20.57 7.93
N VAL A 13 -4.34 -20.85 8.99
CA VAL A 13 -4.80 -20.66 10.39
C VAL A 13 -5.19 -19.19 10.64
N TYR A 14 -4.40 -18.23 10.13
CA TYR A 14 -4.74 -16.82 10.24
C TYR A 14 -6.08 -16.50 9.54
N ASN A 15 -6.29 -17.02 8.34
CA ASN A 15 -7.54 -16.82 7.59
C ASN A 15 -8.75 -17.37 8.34
N GLU A 16 -8.65 -18.60 8.87
CA GLU A 16 -9.75 -19.22 9.60
C GLU A 16 -10.08 -18.49 10.92
N THR A 17 -9.04 -17.98 11.59
CA THR A 17 -9.22 -17.30 12.89
C THR A 17 -9.66 -15.85 12.73
N MET A 18 -9.11 -15.12 11.74
CA MET A 18 -9.26 -13.68 11.60
C MET A 18 -10.19 -13.29 10.44
N TRP A 19 -10.84 -14.25 9.76
CA TRP A 19 -11.66 -13.97 8.59
C TRP A 19 -12.73 -12.87 8.82
N PRO A 20 -13.44 -12.78 9.97
CA PRO A 20 -14.47 -11.77 10.14
C PRO A 20 -13.88 -10.35 10.08
N LEU A 21 -12.70 -10.16 10.70
CA LEU A 21 -12.03 -8.86 10.70
C LEU A 21 -11.41 -8.54 9.34
N VAL A 22 -10.78 -9.53 8.68
CA VAL A 22 -10.22 -9.34 7.34
C VAL A 22 -11.30 -8.97 6.33
N MET A 23 -12.47 -9.61 6.42
CA MET A 23 -13.63 -9.25 5.59
C MET A 23 -14.17 -7.86 5.91
N ALA A 24 -14.28 -7.51 7.19
CA ALA A 24 -14.69 -6.16 7.61
C ALA A 24 -13.72 -5.09 7.09
N MET A 25 -12.41 -5.34 7.17
CA MET A 25 -11.39 -4.45 6.60
C MET A 25 -11.50 -4.36 5.07
N THR A 26 -11.77 -5.46 4.39
CA THR A 26 -11.95 -5.48 2.93
C THR A 26 -13.17 -4.64 2.52
N VAL A 27 -14.30 -4.80 3.22
CA VAL A 27 -15.51 -3.99 2.99
C VAL A 27 -15.23 -2.52 3.28
N ALA A 28 -14.57 -2.21 4.40
CA ALA A 28 -14.20 -0.83 4.74
C ALA A 28 -13.30 -0.20 3.67
N ALA A 29 -12.30 -0.94 3.17
CA ALA A 29 -11.43 -0.49 2.08
C ALA A 29 -12.23 -0.20 0.80
N ALA A 30 -13.19 -1.06 0.43
CA ALA A 30 -14.05 -0.86 -0.73
C ALA A 30 -14.94 0.39 -0.59
N LEU A 31 -15.59 0.57 0.57
CA LEU A 31 -16.40 1.75 0.85
C LEU A 31 -15.58 3.04 0.86
N LEU A 32 -14.40 3.01 1.45
CA LEU A 32 -13.51 4.18 1.46
C LEU A 32 -12.95 4.48 0.06
N THR A 33 -12.64 3.46 -0.73
CA THR A 33 -12.27 3.64 -2.14
C THR A 33 -13.39 4.30 -2.94
N TYR A 34 -14.63 3.83 -2.76
CA TYR A 34 -15.80 4.47 -3.36
C TYR A 34 -15.88 5.95 -2.98
N ARG A 35 -15.68 6.28 -1.70
CA ARG A 35 -15.67 7.69 -1.25
C ARG A 35 -14.54 8.51 -1.86
N VAL A 36 -13.34 7.96 -1.98
CA VAL A 36 -12.20 8.64 -2.65
C VAL A 36 -12.54 8.93 -4.11
N PHE A 37 -13.27 8.04 -4.78
CA PHE A 37 -13.59 8.19 -6.19
C PHE A 37 -14.74 9.17 -6.45
N PHE A 38 -15.76 9.18 -5.60
CA PHE A 38 -17.00 9.91 -5.86
C PHE A 38 -17.27 11.08 -4.91
N THR A 39 -16.70 11.05 -3.70
CA THR A 39 -16.88 12.08 -2.68
C THR A 39 -15.56 12.41 -1.97
N PRO A 40 -14.51 12.84 -2.73
CA PRO A 40 -13.23 13.22 -2.11
C PRO A 40 -13.41 14.43 -1.19
N GLY A 41 -12.58 14.54 -0.17
CA GLY A 41 -12.59 15.66 0.75
C GLY A 41 -12.03 15.32 2.13
N ALA A 42 -11.97 16.30 3.02
CA ALA A 42 -11.29 16.20 4.32
C ALA A 42 -11.81 15.04 5.21
N ARG A 43 -13.11 14.74 5.16
CA ARG A 43 -13.67 13.60 5.90
C ARG A 43 -13.24 12.26 5.30
N THR A 44 -13.21 12.16 3.98
CA THR A 44 -12.75 10.97 3.27
C THR A 44 -11.26 10.74 3.54
N ASP A 45 -10.44 11.78 3.50
CA ASP A 45 -9.02 11.73 3.85
C ASP A 45 -8.81 11.24 5.29
N LEU A 46 -9.57 11.79 6.25
CA LEU A 46 -9.50 11.37 7.65
C LEU A 46 -9.77 9.86 7.81
N TRP A 47 -10.89 9.39 7.26
CA TRP A 47 -11.26 7.98 7.39
C TRP A 47 -10.30 7.04 6.66
N MET A 48 -9.82 7.42 5.47
CA MET A 48 -8.84 6.61 4.74
C MET A 48 -7.51 6.54 5.49
N LYS A 49 -7.01 7.65 6.03
CA LYS A 49 -5.78 7.65 6.84
C LYS A 49 -5.92 6.83 8.12
N ALA A 50 -7.04 6.97 8.82
CA ALA A 50 -7.32 6.18 10.03
C ALA A 50 -7.39 4.69 9.71
N PHE A 51 -8.06 4.32 8.61
CA PHE A 51 -8.12 2.95 8.13
C PHE A 51 -6.74 2.39 7.77
N LEU A 52 -5.95 3.12 6.97
CA LEU A 52 -4.60 2.70 6.59
C LEU A 52 -3.69 2.58 7.81
N SER A 53 -3.74 3.55 8.73
CA SER A 53 -2.99 3.47 9.99
C SER A 53 -3.33 2.20 10.76
N PHE A 54 -4.62 1.90 10.96
CA PHE A 54 -5.07 0.69 11.62
C PHE A 54 -4.64 -0.59 10.87
N ALA A 55 -4.86 -0.65 9.55
CA ALA A 55 -4.58 -1.83 8.75
C ALA A 55 -3.08 -2.15 8.71
N PHE A 56 -2.21 -1.14 8.64
CA PHE A 56 -0.76 -1.34 8.73
C PHE A 56 -0.33 -1.77 10.14
N ALA A 57 -0.84 -1.17 11.21
CA ALA A 57 -0.56 -1.61 12.58
C ALA A 57 -1.00 -3.05 12.80
N TRP A 58 -2.22 -3.41 12.36
CA TRP A 58 -2.75 -4.76 12.46
C TRP A 58 -1.83 -5.77 11.77
N ASN A 59 -1.43 -5.52 10.54
CA ASN A 59 -0.54 -6.42 9.81
C ASN A 59 0.85 -6.49 10.45
N GLY A 60 1.39 -5.37 10.94
CA GLY A 60 2.66 -5.35 11.66
C GLY A 60 2.63 -6.24 12.90
N ILE A 61 1.61 -6.08 13.73
CA ILE A 61 1.52 -6.77 15.02
C ILE A 61 0.90 -8.17 14.85
N VAL A 62 -0.33 -8.24 14.34
CA VAL A 62 -1.07 -9.50 14.38
C VAL A 62 -0.61 -10.46 13.30
N PHE A 63 -0.42 -10.00 12.07
CA PHE A 63 0.01 -10.88 11.00
C PHE A 63 1.49 -11.30 11.14
N PHE A 64 2.43 -10.35 11.21
CA PHE A 64 3.86 -10.68 11.23
C PHE A 64 4.36 -11.19 12.58
N LEU A 65 4.02 -10.49 13.68
CA LEU A 65 4.59 -10.78 14.99
C LEU A 65 3.88 -11.95 15.68
N VAL A 66 2.56 -12.05 15.57
CA VAL A 66 1.77 -13.06 16.30
C VAL A 66 1.52 -14.29 15.45
N SER A 67 1.07 -14.15 14.20
CA SER A 67 0.55 -15.26 13.39
C SER A 67 1.62 -15.95 12.56
N VAL A 68 2.24 -15.24 11.62
CA VAL A 68 3.16 -15.86 10.65
C VAL A 68 4.55 -16.11 11.24
N ARG A 69 5.07 -15.21 12.04
CA ARG A 69 6.37 -15.34 12.75
C ARG A 69 7.53 -15.79 11.88
N ASN A 70 7.56 -15.34 10.62
CA ASN A 70 8.72 -15.54 9.76
C ASN A 70 9.84 -14.57 10.21
N PRO A 71 11.05 -15.04 10.55
CA PRO A 71 12.10 -14.15 11.06
C PRO A 71 12.35 -12.94 10.16
N ILE A 72 12.51 -13.15 8.85
CA ILE A 72 12.76 -12.04 7.91
C ILE A 72 11.59 -11.06 7.93
N SER A 73 10.36 -11.53 7.77
CA SER A 73 9.18 -10.67 7.78
C SER A 73 8.94 -10.00 9.13
N THR A 74 9.29 -10.66 10.23
CA THR A 74 9.15 -10.10 11.58
C THR A 74 10.16 -8.97 11.79
N PHE A 75 11.44 -9.18 11.48
CA PHE A 75 12.47 -8.16 11.70
C PHE A 75 12.40 -6.98 10.72
N THR A 76 11.91 -7.18 9.51
CA THR A 76 11.78 -6.11 8.50
C THR A 76 10.36 -5.58 8.39
N GLY A 77 9.36 -6.46 8.36
CA GLY A 77 7.95 -6.10 8.18
C GLY A 77 7.36 -5.37 9.37
N VAL A 78 7.57 -5.87 10.61
CA VAL A 78 6.99 -5.23 11.81
C VAL A 78 7.41 -3.77 11.93
N PRO A 79 8.72 -3.42 11.99
CA PRO A 79 9.09 -2.01 12.14
C PRO A 79 8.61 -1.16 10.97
N LEU A 80 8.69 -1.67 9.73
CA LEU A 80 8.28 -0.92 8.55
C LEU A 80 6.78 -0.63 8.57
N PHE A 81 5.95 -1.63 8.87
CA PHE A 81 4.49 -1.47 8.91
C PHE A 81 4.05 -0.57 10.07
N ILE A 82 4.69 -0.67 11.22
CA ILE A 82 4.43 0.25 12.35
C ILE A 82 4.81 1.68 11.99
N LEU A 83 5.96 1.90 11.35
CA LEU A 83 6.36 3.24 10.90
C LEU A 83 5.38 3.82 9.88
N VAL A 84 4.93 3.03 8.90
CA VAL A 84 3.91 3.46 7.92
C VAL A 84 2.59 3.81 8.64
N SER A 85 2.16 2.95 9.58
CA SER A 85 0.97 3.21 10.41
C SER A 85 1.07 4.54 11.15
N LEU A 86 2.19 4.78 11.85
CA LEU A 86 2.42 6.02 12.59
C LEU A 86 2.45 7.24 11.68
N LEU A 87 3.03 7.14 10.48
CA LEU A 87 3.03 8.25 9.53
C LEU A 87 1.61 8.58 9.03
N PHE A 88 0.76 7.59 8.76
CA PHE A 88 -0.65 7.86 8.44
C PHE A 88 -1.38 8.50 9.63
N ALA A 89 -1.15 8.03 10.85
CA ALA A 89 -1.72 8.63 12.06
C ALA A 89 -1.29 10.10 12.24
N VAL A 90 0.00 10.41 12.04
CA VAL A 90 0.52 11.78 12.09
C VAL A 90 -0.07 12.63 10.98
N ASP A 91 -0.25 12.07 9.77
CA ASP A 91 -0.79 12.79 8.62
C ASP A 91 -2.29 13.13 8.76
N ILE A 92 -3.02 12.49 9.67
CA ILE A 92 -4.38 12.92 10.05
C ILE A 92 -4.36 14.37 10.55
N ARG A 93 -3.36 14.73 11.37
CA ARG A 93 -3.21 16.10 11.89
C ARG A 93 -2.46 17.01 10.92
N ALA A 94 -1.43 16.50 10.26
CA ALA A 94 -0.60 17.25 9.33
C ALA A 94 -1.30 17.60 8.01
N LYS A 95 -2.33 16.84 7.63
CA LYS A 95 -3.19 17.07 6.44
C LYS A 95 -2.41 17.24 5.13
N LYS A 96 -1.31 16.49 4.96
CA LYS A 96 -0.45 16.60 3.77
C LYS A 96 -0.93 15.75 2.61
N THR A 97 -1.56 14.61 2.90
CA THR A 97 -2.06 13.70 1.87
C THR A 97 -3.54 13.94 1.64
N HIS A 98 -3.92 14.14 0.38
CA HIS A 98 -5.31 14.31 -0.06
C HIS A 98 -5.64 13.25 -1.09
N PHE A 99 -6.52 12.32 -0.71
CA PHE A 99 -6.90 11.21 -1.57
C PHE A 99 -7.99 11.63 -2.55
N GLN A 100 -7.66 11.54 -3.84
CA GLN A 100 -8.59 11.79 -4.94
C GLN A 100 -8.13 11.06 -6.20
N LEU A 101 -9.05 10.85 -7.14
CA LEU A 101 -8.67 10.33 -8.45
C LEU A 101 -7.90 11.40 -9.23
N PRO A 102 -6.81 11.02 -9.92
CA PRO A 102 -6.09 11.94 -10.80
C PRO A 102 -6.97 12.43 -11.95
N GLU A 103 -6.75 13.66 -12.42
CA GLU A 103 -7.46 14.20 -13.57
C GLU A 103 -7.06 13.52 -14.89
N ALA A 104 -5.76 13.20 -15.04
CA ALA A 104 -5.25 12.55 -16.23
C ALA A 104 -5.84 11.14 -16.39
N ALA A 105 -6.49 10.86 -17.51
CA ALA A 105 -7.23 9.62 -17.78
C ALA A 105 -6.37 8.37 -17.61
N TRP A 106 -5.12 8.40 -18.09
CA TRP A 106 -4.20 7.26 -17.95
C TRP A 106 -3.82 6.97 -16.49
N LYS A 107 -3.62 8.01 -15.67
CA LYS A 107 -3.36 7.83 -14.23
C LYS A 107 -4.58 7.31 -13.49
N LYS A 108 -5.76 7.82 -13.85
CA LYS A 108 -7.04 7.31 -13.34
C LYS A 108 -7.18 5.82 -13.65
N GLY A 109 -6.94 5.43 -14.91
CA GLY A 109 -6.98 4.03 -15.33
C GLY A 109 -6.00 3.15 -14.55
N LEU A 110 -4.74 3.59 -14.35
CA LEU A 110 -3.76 2.86 -13.55
C LEU A 110 -4.16 2.76 -12.07
N THR A 111 -4.71 3.83 -11.48
CA THR A 111 -5.19 3.78 -10.09
C THR A 111 -6.30 2.75 -9.93
N VAL A 112 -7.30 2.78 -10.83
CA VAL A 112 -8.40 1.80 -10.83
C VAL A 112 -7.86 0.39 -11.04
N PHE A 113 -6.93 0.19 -11.97
CA PHE A 113 -6.30 -1.09 -12.26
C PHE A 113 -5.61 -1.68 -11.02
N TRP A 114 -4.74 -0.91 -10.35
CA TRP A 114 -4.05 -1.39 -9.15
C TRP A 114 -5.01 -1.70 -8.01
N ILE A 115 -6.02 -0.86 -7.79
CA ILE A 115 -7.03 -1.09 -6.75
C ILE A 115 -7.88 -2.33 -7.09
N ALA A 116 -8.27 -2.52 -8.35
CA ALA A 116 -8.98 -3.71 -8.77
C ALA A 116 -8.15 -4.99 -8.52
N LEU A 117 -6.85 -4.97 -8.86
CA LEU A 117 -5.96 -6.11 -8.58
C LEU A 117 -5.89 -6.44 -7.09
N VAL A 118 -5.95 -5.45 -6.19
CA VAL A 118 -5.99 -5.72 -4.73
C VAL A 118 -7.21 -6.54 -4.34
N PHE A 119 -8.38 -6.18 -4.83
CA PHE A 119 -9.62 -6.92 -4.51
C PHE A 119 -9.71 -8.26 -5.25
N LEU A 120 -9.05 -8.39 -6.39
CA LEU A 120 -8.97 -9.61 -7.17
C LEU A 120 -7.78 -10.52 -6.78
N TYR A 121 -6.99 -10.14 -5.77
CA TYR A 121 -5.79 -10.87 -5.37
C TYR A 121 -6.04 -12.37 -5.13
N PRO A 122 -7.10 -12.78 -4.42
CA PRO A 122 -7.40 -14.20 -4.23
C PRO A 122 -7.70 -14.95 -5.55
N LEU A 123 -8.26 -14.25 -6.54
CA LEU A 123 -8.53 -14.84 -7.86
C LEU A 123 -7.27 -15.04 -8.68
N VAL A 124 -6.23 -14.22 -8.45
CA VAL A 124 -4.91 -14.41 -9.07
C VAL A 124 -4.18 -15.60 -8.43
N GLY A 125 -4.31 -15.79 -7.12
CA GLY A 125 -3.73 -16.94 -6.42
C GLY A 125 -4.41 -18.28 -6.75
N TRP A 126 -5.68 -18.26 -7.15
CA TRP A 126 -6.44 -19.49 -7.41
C TRP A 126 -5.80 -20.40 -8.49
N PRO A 127 -5.46 -19.93 -9.71
CA PRO A 127 -4.80 -20.76 -10.70
C PRO A 127 -3.38 -21.20 -10.29
N LEU A 128 -2.79 -20.57 -9.27
CA LEU A 128 -1.51 -20.95 -8.69
C LEU A 128 -1.66 -22.02 -7.59
N GLY A 129 -2.88 -22.48 -7.32
CA GLY A 129 -3.18 -23.47 -6.28
C GLY A 129 -3.47 -22.89 -4.90
N HIS A 130 -3.49 -21.58 -4.75
CA HIS A 130 -3.75 -20.89 -3.48
C HIS A 130 -5.26 -20.70 -3.27
N VAL A 131 -5.90 -21.73 -2.72
CA VAL A 131 -7.34 -21.72 -2.39
C VAL A 131 -7.55 -21.53 -0.90
N TYR A 132 -8.71 -20.97 -0.51
CA TYR A 132 -9.06 -20.81 0.90
C TYR A 132 -8.95 -22.14 1.66
N PRO A 133 -8.38 -22.18 2.88
CA PRO A 133 -7.90 -21.03 3.65
C PRO A 133 -6.46 -20.56 3.31
N ARG A 134 -5.71 -21.25 2.47
CA ARG A 134 -4.33 -20.94 2.09
C ARG A 134 -4.27 -19.96 0.91
N THR A 135 -4.83 -18.78 1.07
CA THR A 135 -4.84 -17.72 0.06
C THR A 135 -4.56 -16.35 0.67
N LEU A 136 -4.05 -15.42 -0.13
CA LEU A 136 -3.83 -14.03 0.29
C LEU A 136 -5.09 -13.20 0.05
N LEU A 137 -5.68 -12.69 1.13
CA LEU A 137 -6.88 -11.85 1.08
C LEU A 137 -6.51 -10.36 0.88
N PRO A 138 -7.45 -9.49 0.40
CA PRO A 138 -7.14 -8.12 -0.05
C PRO A 138 -6.44 -7.22 0.97
N MET A 139 -6.65 -7.42 2.27
CA MET A 139 -6.04 -6.58 3.31
C MET A 139 -4.84 -7.23 4.01
N PHE A 140 -4.26 -8.25 3.40
CA PHE A 140 -2.98 -8.82 3.82
C PHE A 140 -1.82 -7.86 3.52
N PRO A 141 -0.63 -8.07 4.11
CA PRO A 141 0.49 -7.12 3.97
C PRO A 141 0.82 -6.74 2.53
N CYS A 142 0.84 -7.73 1.62
CA CYS A 142 1.21 -7.51 0.23
C CYS A 142 0.14 -6.72 -0.53
N PRO A 143 -1.13 -7.18 -0.64
CA PRO A 143 -2.17 -6.39 -1.31
C PRO A 143 -2.50 -5.08 -0.60
N LEU A 144 -2.40 -4.98 0.73
CA LEU A 144 -2.56 -3.70 1.44
C LEU A 144 -1.49 -2.68 1.02
N THR A 145 -0.24 -3.14 0.80
CA THR A 145 0.82 -2.25 0.32
C THR A 145 0.56 -1.79 -1.12
N VAL A 146 0.09 -2.68 -2.01
CA VAL A 146 -0.35 -2.31 -3.37
C VAL A 146 -1.46 -1.25 -3.30
N PHE A 147 -2.45 -1.47 -2.43
CA PHE A 147 -3.55 -0.53 -2.20
C PHE A 147 -3.05 0.85 -1.76
N ALA A 148 -2.17 0.89 -0.77
CA ALA A 148 -1.60 2.14 -0.27
C ALA A 148 -0.75 2.84 -1.34
N ILE A 149 0.10 2.12 -2.09
CA ILE A 149 0.88 2.69 -3.20
C ILE A 149 -0.04 3.29 -4.27
N ALA A 150 -1.10 2.60 -4.67
CA ALA A 150 -2.06 3.09 -5.66
C ALA A 150 -2.71 4.40 -5.22
N LEU A 151 -3.17 4.48 -3.96
CA LEU A 151 -3.79 5.69 -3.39
C LEU A 151 -2.80 6.84 -3.25
N VAL A 152 -1.59 6.57 -2.77
CA VAL A 152 -0.55 7.59 -2.55
C VAL A 152 -0.02 8.11 -3.89
N ALA A 153 0.12 7.24 -4.90
CA ALA A 153 0.48 7.64 -6.27
C ALA A 153 -0.63 8.49 -6.93
N ALA A 154 -1.90 8.18 -6.67
CA ALA A 154 -3.03 8.98 -7.14
C ALA A 154 -3.07 10.37 -6.48
N ALA A 155 -2.66 10.47 -5.21
CA ALA A 155 -2.65 11.71 -4.45
C ALA A 155 -1.53 12.70 -4.83
N VAL A 156 -0.55 12.29 -5.65
CA VAL A 156 0.53 13.17 -6.13
C VAL A 156 -0.05 14.37 -6.90
N PRO A 157 0.39 15.62 -6.61
CA PRO A 157 1.51 16.05 -5.78
C PRO A 157 1.21 16.22 -4.28
N ASN A 158 -0.04 16.12 -3.84
CA ASN A 158 -0.51 16.39 -2.48
C ASN A 158 -0.38 15.13 -1.59
N VAL A 159 0.86 14.76 -1.27
CA VAL A 159 1.18 13.54 -0.51
C VAL A 159 2.34 13.76 0.44
N ASP A 160 2.30 13.12 1.63
CA ASP A 160 3.49 13.03 2.48
C ASP A 160 4.47 12.00 1.89
N ARG A 161 5.59 12.50 1.37
CA ARG A 161 6.62 11.68 0.72
C ARG A 161 7.21 10.61 1.62
N ARG A 162 7.22 10.81 2.94
CA ARG A 162 7.78 9.83 3.89
C ARG A 162 6.98 8.54 3.84
N ILE A 163 5.63 8.65 3.76
CA ILE A 163 4.76 7.49 3.60
C ILE A 163 5.12 6.76 2.30
N PHE A 164 5.26 7.50 1.19
CA PHE A 164 5.58 6.91 -0.10
C PHE A 164 6.93 6.18 -0.07
N VAL A 165 7.97 6.83 0.47
CA VAL A 165 9.31 6.23 0.57
C VAL A 165 9.31 4.97 1.44
N LEU A 166 8.53 4.91 2.52
CA LEU A 166 8.48 3.74 3.39
C LEU A 166 7.68 2.56 2.82
N LEU A 167 6.73 2.80 1.90
CA LEU A 167 5.99 1.71 1.23
C LEU A 167 6.86 0.96 0.22
N LEU A 168 7.81 1.64 -0.43
CA LEU A 168 8.62 1.08 -1.52
C LEU A 168 9.55 -0.07 -1.10
N PRO A 169 10.27 -0.03 0.02
CA PRO A 169 11.15 -1.14 0.42
C PRO A 169 10.41 -2.47 0.50
N TRP A 170 9.22 -2.49 1.14
CA TRP A 170 8.42 -3.71 1.22
C TRP A 170 7.99 -4.23 -0.15
N ALA A 171 7.55 -3.32 -1.03
CA ALA A 171 7.11 -3.69 -2.37
C ALA A 171 8.28 -4.21 -3.24
N LEU A 172 9.44 -3.55 -3.20
CA LEU A 172 10.60 -3.95 -3.99
C LEU A 172 11.26 -5.24 -3.45
N MET A 173 11.21 -5.50 -2.14
CA MET A 173 11.66 -6.75 -1.53
C MET A 173 10.80 -7.97 -1.93
N ALA A 174 9.68 -7.78 -2.61
CA ALA A 174 8.87 -8.87 -3.14
C ALA A 174 9.48 -9.54 -4.40
N LEU A 175 10.53 -8.95 -5.01
CA LEU A 175 11.16 -9.51 -6.21
C LEU A 175 11.51 -11.00 -6.13
N PRO A 176 12.10 -11.54 -5.04
CA PRO A 176 12.39 -12.97 -4.94
C PRO A 176 11.15 -13.86 -5.03
N LYS A 177 9.97 -13.36 -4.66
CA LYS A 177 8.71 -14.10 -4.72
C LYS A 177 8.24 -14.31 -6.16
N CYS A 178 8.59 -13.39 -7.06
CA CYS A 178 8.36 -13.57 -8.51
C CYS A 178 9.16 -14.73 -9.10
N PHE A 179 10.20 -15.20 -8.41
CA PHE A 179 11.05 -16.33 -8.80
C PHE A 179 10.83 -17.57 -7.90
N GLY A 180 9.67 -17.66 -7.26
CA GLY A 180 9.24 -18.85 -6.53
C GLY A 180 9.53 -18.86 -5.02
N ALA A 181 10.02 -17.76 -4.45
CA ALA A 181 10.18 -17.71 -2.99
C ALA A 181 8.82 -17.83 -2.29
N LEU A 182 8.65 -18.83 -1.45
CA LEU A 182 7.41 -19.19 -0.74
C LEU A 182 6.22 -19.50 -1.68
N ASP A 183 6.46 -19.77 -2.94
CA ASP A 183 5.45 -19.96 -4.00
C ASP A 183 4.40 -18.83 -4.10
N CYS A 184 4.78 -17.61 -3.68
CA CYS A 184 3.90 -16.43 -3.70
C CYS A 184 4.05 -15.65 -5.01
N TYR A 185 3.82 -16.28 -6.15
CA TYR A 185 3.96 -15.62 -7.47
C TYR A 185 3.02 -14.44 -7.67
N GLU A 186 1.85 -14.43 -7.03
CA GLU A 186 0.92 -13.29 -7.03
C GLU A 186 1.56 -12.00 -6.47
N ASP A 187 2.60 -12.11 -5.66
CA ASP A 187 3.34 -10.96 -5.14
C ASP A 187 4.21 -10.25 -6.20
N CYS A 188 4.26 -10.75 -7.44
CA CYS A 188 4.74 -9.96 -8.57
C CYS A 188 3.88 -8.70 -8.80
N ILE A 189 2.60 -8.74 -8.44
CA ILE A 189 1.73 -7.55 -8.41
C ILE A 189 2.30 -6.51 -7.44
N LEU A 190 2.72 -6.94 -6.25
CA LEU A 190 3.34 -6.07 -5.26
C LEU A 190 4.63 -5.45 -5.79
N PHE A 191 5.53 -6.26 -6.37
CA PHE A 191 6.77 -5.77 -6.95
C PHE A 191 6.51 -4.75 -8.06
N ALA A 192 5.63 -5.09 -9.02
CA ALA A 192 5.27 -4.19 -10.13
C ALA A 192 4.65 -2.88 -9.63
N SER A 193 3.80 -2.93 -8.60
CA SER A 193 3.26 -1.72 -7.96
C SER A 193 4.35 -0.88 -7.28
N GLY A 194 5.36 -1.51 -6.71
CA GLY A 194 6.54 -0.85 -6.15
C GLY A 194 7.34 -0.09 -7.21
N VAL A 195 7.57 -0.71 -8.38
CA VAL A 195 8.22 -0.06 -9.52
C VAL A 195 7.39 1.14 -10.02
N TYR A 196 6.07 0.96 -10.17
CA TYR A 196 5.16 2.05 -10.51
C TYR A 196 5.24 3.20 -9.49
N GLY A 197 5.18 2.88 -8.20
CA GLY A 197 5.30 3.86 -7.12
C GLY A 197 6.62 4.62 -7.14
N LEU A 198 7.73 3.91 -7.40
CA LEU A 198 9.06 4.54 -7.52
C LEU A 198 9.11 5.53 -8.70
N VAL A 199 8.56 5.16 -9.85
CA VAL A 199 8.47 6.04 -11.02
C VAL A 199 7.68 7.31 -10.68
N GLU A 200 6.50 7.19 -10.06
CA GLU A 200 5.69 8.34 -9.68
C GLU A 200 6.38 9.23 -8.62
N LEU A 201 7.07 8.65 -7.65
CA LEU A 201 7.86 9.39 -6.67
C LEU A 201 8.97 10.22 -7.34
N VAL A 202 9.75 9.60 -8.25
CA VAL A 202 10.84 10.27 -8.98
C VAL A 202 10.31 11.39 -9.87
N ARG A 203 9.22 11.14 -10.61
CA ARG A 203 8.55 12.15 -11.46
C ARG A 203 8.10 13.35 -10.65
N ASN A 204 7.43 13.12 -9.51
CA ASN A 204 6.99 14.19 -8.62
C ASN A 204 8.17 14.98 -8.05
N TRP A 205 9.25 14.31 -7.69
CA TRP A 205 10.45 14.98 -7.17
C TRP A 205 11.09 15.90 -8.23
N ARG A 206 11.21 15.43 -9.46
CA ARG A 206 11.75 16.22 -10.58
C ARG A 206 10.88 17.45 -10.87
N ALA A 207 9.57 17.26 -10.96
CA ALA A 207 8.63 18.36 -11.22
C ALA A 207 8.73 19.48 -10.17
N ARG A 208 8.79 19.12 -8.87
CA ARG A 208 8.95 20.13 -7.81
C ARG A 208 10.31 20.84 -7.81
N ARG A 209 11.38 20.16 -8.24
CA ARG A 209 12.71 20.80 -8.37
C ARG A 209 12.74 21.80 -9.51
N VAL A 210 12.04 21.52 -10.59
CA VAL A 210 11.92 22.47 -11.73
C VAL A 210 11.14 23.68 -11.29
N ALA A 211 9.95 23.52 -10.70
CA ALA A 211 9.13 24.63 -10.21
C ALA A 211 9.89 25.52 -9.20
N ALA A 212 10.60 24.94 -8.26
CA ALA A 212 11.39 25.69 -7.28
C ALA A 212 12.58 26.46 -7.91
N ARG A 213 13.10 26.03 -9.05
CA ARG A 213 14.15 26.76 -9.78
C ARG A 213 13.58 27.94 -10.59
N GLU A 214 12.36 27.84 -11.07
CA GLU A 214 11.68 28.89 -11.82
C GLU A 214 11.22 30.04 -10.90
N GLU A 215 10.89 29.77 -9.64
CA GLU A 215 10.50 30.78 -8.64
C GLU A 215 11.67 31.64 -8.12
N LEU A 216 12.87 31.09 -8.11
CA LEU A 216 14.08 31.77 -7.56
C LEU A 216 14.48 33.05 -8.28
N PRO A 217 14.43 33.20 -9.63
CA PRO A 217 14.76 34.43 -10.33
C PRO A 217 13.72 35.55 -10.10
N VAL A 218 12.44 35.21 -10.06
CA VAL A 218 11.33 36.18 -9.87
C VAL A 218 11.42 36.84 -8.48
N GLN A 219 11.78 36.10 -7.44
CA GLN A 219 11.96 36.66 -6.10
C GLN A 219 13.17 37.59 -6.00
N ARG A 220 14.22 37.38 -6.80
CA ARG A 220 15.38 38.27 -6.85
C ARG A 220 15.10 39.57 -7.55
N GLU A 221 14.27 39.59 -8.60
CA GLU A 221 13.86 40.81 -9.30
C GLU A 221 12.93 41.70 -8.47
N ILE A 222 12.13 41.12 -7.56
CA ILE A 222 11.22 41.86 -6.68
C ILE A 222 11.94 42.44 -5.45
N ALA A 223 13.09 41.89 -5.07
CA ALA A 223 13.86 42.28 -3.87
C ALA A 223 15.02 43.27 -4.17
N GLY A 224 15.29 43.61 -5.43
CA GLY A 224 16.29 44.62 -5.88
C GLY A 224 15.64 45.84 -6.43
#